data_ac05042c50a09cb50155df793b36e905
#
_entry.id   ac05042c50a09cb50155df793b36e905
#
_cell.length_a   1.000
_cell.length_b   1.000
_cell.length_c   1.000
_cell.angle_alpha   90.00
_cell.angle_beta   90.00
_cell.angle_gamma   90.00
#
_symmetry.space_group_name_H-M   'P 1'
#
loop_
_entity.id
_entity.type
_entity.pdbx_description
1 polymer ?
#
loop_
_entity_poly.entity_id
_entity_poly.type
_entity_poly.pdbx_seq_one_letter_code
_entity_poly.pdbx_strand_id
1 'polypeptide(L)'
;QSRIIKQLAEEGPCVILGRCGDYVLRERPNVLRVFVYAPKEWRLQYAKTNPLVKAKDEKGIKEEVEKTDRNRSAYYNYYTQNRWGDAHNYDLAINAALGRETCVKMILDAAAAKEKTLG
;
A
#
# COMPACT_ATOMS: atom_id res chain seq x y z
N GLN A 1 12.28 3.83 -12.76
CA GLN A 1 11.58 3.57 -11.49
C GLN A 1 12.12 2.33 -10.79
N SER A 2 12.15 1.19 -11.47
CA SER A 2 12.64 -0.05 -10.86
C SER A 2 14.09 0.06 -10.38
N ARG A 3 14.93 0.71 -11.14
CA ARG A 3 16.33 0.92 -10.79
C ARG A 3 16.47 1.73 -9.50
N ILE A 4 15.69 2.80 -9.38
CA ILE A 4 15.72 3.67 -8.21
C ILE A 4 15.25 2.91 -6.97
N ILE A 5 14.17 2.13 -7.09
CA ILE A 5 13.65 1.32 -5.98
C ILE A 5 14.68 0.30 -5.51
N LYS A 6 15.31 -0.40 -6.43
CA LYS A 6 16.34 -1.38 -6.09
C LYS A 6 17.55 -0.73 -5.42
N GLN A 7 17.95 0.44 -5.91
CA GLN A 7 19.06 1.19 -5.33
C GLN A 7 18.76 1.61 -3.90
N LEU A 8 17.56 2.16 -3.66
CA LEU A 8 17.15 2.57 -2.32
C LEU A 8 17.13 1.40 -1.34
N ALA A 9 16.66 0.25 -1.80
CA ALA A 9 16.64 -0.96 -0.97
C ALA A 9 18.04 -1.44 -0.59
N GLU A 10 19.02 -1.25 -1.47
CA GLU A 10 20.40 -1.64 -1.20
C GLU A 10 21.11 -0.67 -0.27
N GLU A 11 20.72 0.60 -0.26
CA GLU A 11 21.34 1.62 0.56
C GLU A 11 21.04 1.46 2.06
N GLY A 12 19.97 0.77 2.41
CA GLY A 12 19.63 0.51 3.80
C GLY A 12 18.15 0.41 4.04
N PRO A 13 17.73 0.33 5.33
CA PRO A 13 16.31 0.23 5.67
C PRO A 13 15.50 1.40 5.12
N CYS A 14 14.36 1.11 4.50
CA CYS A 14 13.50 2.14 3.94
C CYS A 14 12.06 1.67 3.84
N VAL A 15 11.15 2.62 3.71
CA VAL A 15 9.73 2.37 3.45
C VAL A 15 9.40 2.93 2.07
N ILE A 16 8.86 2.10 1.21
CA ILE A 16 8.53 2.49 -0.16
C ILE A 16 7.00 2.47 -0.30
N LEU A 17 6.42 3.60 -0.69
CA LEU A 17 4.99 3.74 -0.88
C LEU A 17 4.63 3.63 -2.35
N GLY A 18 3.84 2.62 -2.68
CA GLY A 18 3.36 2.42 -4.04
C GLY A 18 4.45 2.08 -5.04
N ARG A 19 4.29 2.54 -6.28
CA ARG A 19 5.27 2.38 -7.37
C ARG A 19 5.58 0.91 -7.71
N CYS A 20 4.65 0.00 -7.38
CA CYS A 20 4.85 -1.44 -7.56
C CYS A 20 6.10 -1.96 -6.84
N GLY A 21 6.47 -1.31 -5.70
CA GLY A 21 7.67 -1.69 -4.95
C GLY A 21 7.65 -3.14 -4.49
N ASP A 22 6.48 -3.65 -4.10
CA ASP A 22 6.31 -5.04 -3.71
C ASP A 22 6.71 -6.00 -4.85
N TYR A 23 6.35 -5.67 -6.08
CA TYR A 23 6.68 -6.46 -7.25
C TYR A 23 8.17 -6.31 -7.64
N VAL A 24 8.66 -5.06 -7.65
CA VAL A 24 10.06 -4.78 -8.01
C VAL A 24 11.02 -5.52 -7.09
N LEU A 25 10.68 -5.62 -5.80
CA LEU A 25 11.51 -6.26 -4.80
C LEU A 25 11.05 -7.67 -4.43
N ARG A 26 10.23 -8.29 -5.27
CA ARG A 26 9.59 -9.59 -4.97
C ARG A 26 10.56 -10.73 -4.68
N GLU A 27 11.76 -10.65 -5.20
CA GLU A 27 12.76 -11.71 -5.02
C GLU A 27 13.64 -11.49 -3.78
N ARG A 28 13.48 -10.36 -3.10
CA ARG A 28 14.26 -10.07 -1.90
C ARG A 28 13.54 -10.61 -0.67
N PRO A 29 14.19 -11.47 0.12
CA PRO A 29 13.55 -12.04 1.31
C PRO A 29 13.37 -11.04 2.45
N ASN A 30 14.16 -9.97 2.48
CA ASN A 30 14.15 -8.97 3.56
C ASN A 30 13.20 -7.81 3.27
N VAL A 31 12.09 -8.09 2.60
CA VAL A 31 11.07 -7.09 2.28
C VAL A 31 9.74 -7.53 2.86
N LEU A 32 9.11 -6.65 3.64
CA LEU A 32 7.73 -6.87 4.08
C LEU A 32 6.80 -6.17 3.11
N ARG A 33 5.92 -6.93 2.48
CA ARG A 33 4.96 -6.39 1.52
C ARG A 33 3.62 -6.21 2.20
N VAL A 34 3.16 -4.97 2.27
CA VAL A 34 1.94 -4.61 2.98
C VAL A 34 0.94 -3.98 2.03
N PHE A 35 -0.30 -4.44 2.08
CA PHE A 35 -1.42 -3.83 1.38
C PHE A 35 -2.35 -3.21 2.40
N VAL A 36 -2.59 -1.91 2.27
CA VAL A 36 -3.50 -1.18 3.17
C VAL A 36 -4.81 -0.96 2.44
N TYR A 37 -5.91 -1.37 3.05
CA TYR A 37 -7.25 -1.18 2.50
C TYR A 37 -8.17 -0.64 3.58
N ALA A 38 -9.38 -0.25 3.18
CA ALA A 38 -10.42 0.17 4.12
C ALA A 38 -11.78 0.11 3.44
N PRO A 39 -12.87 -0.05 4.21
CA PRO A 39 -14.21 0.03 3.65
C PRO A 39 -14.44 1.36 2.93
N LYS A 40 -15.19 1.32 1.84
CA LYS A 40 -15.41 2.51 1.02
C LYS A 40 -15.97 3.69 1.83
N GLU A 41 -16.92 3.44 2.70
CA GLU A 41 -17.49 4.50 3.53
C GLU A 41 -16.45 5.17 4.42
N TRP A 42 -15.58 4.38 5.03
CA TRP A 42 -14.50 4.92 5.85
C TRP A 42 -13.59 5.82 5.01
N ARG A 43 -13.25 5.36 3.79
CA ARG A 43 -12.36 6.10 2.89
C ARG A 43 -13.00 7.40 2.42
N LEU A 44 -14.30 7.40 2.20
CA LEU A 44 -15.03 8.63 1.83
C LEU A 44 -15.01 9.65 2.96
N GLN A 45 -15.20 9.21 4.20
CA GLN A 45 -15.12 10.10 5.36
C GLN A 45 -13.72 10.65 5.54
N TYR A 46 -12.72 9.80 5.40
CA TYR A 46 -11.33 10.22 5.48
C TYR A 46 -10.99 11.23 4.39
N ALA A 47 -11.48 11.01 3.17
CA ALA A 47 -11.23 11.90 2.04
C ALA A 47 -11.78 13.32 2.28
N LYS A 48 -12.87 13.45 3.02
CA LYS A 48 -13.44 14.77 3.36
C LYS A 48 -12.46 15.64 4.13
N THR A 49 -11.58 15.04 4.91
CA THR A 49 -10.62 15.77 5.73
C THR A 49 -9.21 15.79 5.13
N ASN A 50 -9.02 15.10 4.03
CA ASN A 50 -7.70 15.00 3.40
C ASN A 50 -7.47 16.20 2.46
N PRO A 51 -6.46 17.05 2.75
CA PRO A 51 -6.20 18.24 1.94
C PRO A 51 -5.75 17.92 0.50
N LEU A 52 -5.32 16.68 0.24
CA LEU A 52 -4.91 16.26 -1.10
C LEU A 52 -6.10 15.97 -2.02
N VAL A 53 -7.30 15.80 -1.45
CA VAL A 53 -8.51 15.59 -2.23
C VAL A 53 -9.03 16.94 -2.69
N LYS A 54 -9.17 17.10 -4.00
CA LYS A 54 -9.53 18.38 -4.61
C LYS A 54 -11.02 18.68 -4.57
N ALA A 55 -11.86 17.65 -4.71
CA ALA A 55 -13.31 17.81 -4.70
C ALA A 55 -13.81 18.25 -3.33
N LYS A 56 -14.88 19.05 -3.32
CA LYS A 56 -15.44 19.62 -2.09
C LYS A 56 -16.78 19.04 -1.70
N ASP A 57 -17.58 18.58 -2.68
CA ASP A 57 -18.89 17.99 -2.41
C ASP A 57 -18.82 16.47 -2.38
N GLU A 58 -19.81 15.83 -1.77
CA GLU A 58 -19.83 14.38 -1.59
C GLU A 58 -19.74 13.61 -2.91
N LYS A 59 -20.45 14.05 -3.93
CA LYS A 59 -20.44 13.39 -5.23
C LYS A 59 -19.07 13.45 -5.86
N GLY A 60 -18.44 14.63 -5.84
CA GLY A 60 -17.10 14.81 -6.41
C GLY A 60 -16.05 14.03 -5.65
N ILE A 61 -16.13 13.98 -4.32
CA ILE A 61 -15.21 13.21 -3.49
C ILE A 61 -15.32 11.72 -3.83
N LYS A 62 -16.54 11.21 -3.95
CA LYS A 62 -16.75 9.81 -4.31
C LYS A 62 -16.16 9.48 -5.68
N GLU A 63 -16.41 10.35 -6.66
CA GLU A 63 -15.86 10.17 -8.02
C GLU A 63 -14.34 10.19 -8.01
N GLU A 64 -13.72 11.09 -7.25
CA GLU A 64 -12.28 11.19 -7.15
C GLU A 64 -11.67 9.97 -6.51
N VAL A 65 -12.26 9.45 -5.43
CA VAL A 65 -11.81 8.25 -4.76
C VAL A 65 -11.89 7.04 -5.69
N GLU A 66 -13.01 6.88 -6.38
CA GLU A 66 -13.20 5.77 -7.31
C GLU A 66 -12.24 5.81 -8.49
N LYS A 67 -11.99 7.01 -9.01
CA LYS A 67 -11.03 7.20 -10.10
C LYS A 67 -9.62 6.85 -9.65
N THR A 68 -9.23 7.28 -8.47
CA THR A 68 -7.92 6.96 -7.92
C THR A 68 -7.74 5.44 -7.77
N ASP A 69 -8.75 4.75 -7.27
CA ASP A 69 -8.71 3.29 -7.13
C ASP A 69 -8.55 2.61 -8.49
N ARG A 70 -9.31 3.05 -9.49
CA ARG A 70 -9.21 2.48 -10.84
C ARG A 70 -7.82 2.69 -11.42
N ASN A 71 -7.27 3.88 -11.24
CA ASN A 71 -5.95 4.21 -11.77
C ASN A 71 -4.86 3.38 -11.11
N ARG A 72 -4.92 3.19 -9.80
CA ARG A 72 -3.95 2.38 -9.07
C ARG A 72 -4.02 0.92 -9.48
N SER A 73 -5.23 0.39 -9.57
CA SER A 73 -5.45 -1.00 -9.98
C SER A 73 -4.96 -1.24 -11.41
N ALA A 74 -5.31 -0.34 -12.32
CA ALA A 74 -4.90 -0.46 -13.72
C ALA A 74 -3.39 -0.39 -13.87
N TYR A 75 -2.75 0.56 -13.17
CA TYR A 75 -1.29 0.71 -13.21
C TYR A 75 -0.59 -0.55 -12.70
N TYR A 76 -0.99 -1.02 -11.53
CA TYR A 76 -0.38 -2.20 -10.90
C TYR A 76 -0.56 -3.44 -11.78
N ASN A 77 -1.80 -3.70 -12.24
CA ASN A 77 -2.10 -4.88 -13.04
C ASN A 77 -1.33 -4.88 -14.36
N TYR A 78 -1.18 -3.71 -14.96
CA TYR A 78 -0.45 -3.58 -16.23
C TYR A 78 1.04 -3.89 -16.05
N TYR A 79 1.67 -3.28 -15.04
CA TYR A 79 3.11 -3.40 -14.87
C TYR A 79 3.56 -4.70 -14.22
N THR A 80 2.72 -5.31 -13.41
CA THR A 80 3.12 -6.51 -12.67
C THR A 80 2.54 -7.81 -13.22
N GLN A 81 1.51 -7.74 -14.03
CA GLN A 81 0.73 -8.89 -14.49
C GLN A 81 0.04 -9.62 -13.33
N ASN A 82 0.01 -9.03 -12.17
CA ASN A 82 -0.68 -9.53 -10.98
C ASN A 82 -1.90 -8.67 -10.68
N ARG A 83 -2.81 -9.17 -9.85
CA ARG A 83 -4.00 -8.43 -9.46
C ARG A 83 -3.69 -7.57 -8.23
N TRP A 84 -3.94 -6.28 -8.35
CA TRP A 84 -3.78 -5.35 -7.22
C TRP A 84 -4.72 -5.72 -6.08
N GLY A 85 -4.18 -5.82 -4.86
CA GLY A 85 -4.97 -6.18 -3.68
C GLY A 85 -5.18 -7.67 -3.48
N ASP A 86 -4.65 -8.52 -4.35
CA ASP A 86 -4.72 -9.96 -4.15
C ASP A 86 -3.78 -10.34 -3.00
N ALA A 87 -4.34 -10.98 -1.97
CA ALA A 87 -3.61 -11.33 -0.76
C ALA A 87 -2.32 -12.12 -1.01
N HIS A 88 -2.28 -12.88 -2.09
CA HIS A 88 -1.09 -13.68 -2.43
C HIS A 88 0.13 -12.84 -2.79
N ASN A 89 -0.06 -11.56 -3.11
CA ASN A 89 1.04 -10.67 -3.47
C ASN A 89 1.68 -10.01 -2.25
N TYR A 90 1.10 -10.17 -1.06
CA TYR A 90 1.50 -9.42 0.13
C TYR A 90 1.73 -10.34 1.33
N ASP A 91 2.55 -9.87 2.26
CA ASP A 91 2.74 -10.55 3.55
C ASP A 91 1.63 -10.18 4.53
N LEU A 92 1.09 -8.97 4.40
CA LEU A 92 0.10 -8.44 5.32
C LEU A 92 -0.90 -7.56 4.57
N ALA A 93 -2.19 -7.83 4.72
CA ALA A 93 -3.25 -6.95 4.25
C ALA A 93 -3.95 -6.40 5.48
N ILE A 94 -3.98 -5.08 5.63
CA ILE A 94 -4.42 -4.44 6.86
C ILE A 94 -5.51 -3.41 6.60
N ASN A 95 -6.54 -3.45 7.43
CA ASN A 95 -7.67 -2.52 7.35
C ASN A 95 -7.36 -1.24 8.12
N ALA A 96 -7.20 -0.12 7.39
CA ALA A 96 -6.89 1.17 8.00
C ALA A 96 -7.97 1.65 8.98
N ALA A 97 -9.20 1.15 8.85
CA ALA A 97 -10.28 1.51 9.75
C ALA A 97 -10.08 1.01 11.18
N LEU A 98 -9.12 0.11 11.41
CA LEU A 98 -8.75 -0.34 12.75
C LEU A 98 -8.03 0.74 13.55
N GLY A 99 -7.64 1.82 12.89
CA GLY A 99 -6.94 2.94 13.53
C GLY A 99 -5.45 2.94 13.29
N ARG A 100 -4.87 4.13 13.29
CA ARG A 100 -3.45 4.31 12.96
C ARG A 100 -2.54 3.54 13.90
N GLU A 101 -2.75 3.66 15.21
CA GLU A 101 -1.87 3.02 16.19
C GLU A 101 -1.88 1.51 16.06
N THR A 102 -3.06 0.92 15.88
CA THR A 102 -3.20 -0.52 15.71
C THR A 102 -2.50 -0.98 14.43
N CYS A 103 -2.70 -0.26 13.34
CA CYS A 103 -2.07 -0.61 12.06
C CYS A 103 -0.54 -0.54 12.14
N VAL A 104 -0.02 0.50 12.76
CA VAL A 104 1.45 0.65 12.93
C VAL A 104 2.00 -0.51 13.75
N LYS A 105 1.34 -0.85 14.85
CA LYS A 105 1.77 -1.96 15.71
C LYS A 105 1.78 -3.28 14.93
N MET A 106 0.73 -3.54 14.17
CA MET A 106 0.63 -4.77 13.38
C MET A 106 1.75 -4.85 12.33
N ILE A 107 2.06 -3.73 11.66
CA ILE A 107 3.15 -3.70 10.68
C ILE A 107 4.49 -3.96 11.35
N LEU A 108 4.74 -3.32 12.49
CA LEU A 108 5.99 -3.52 13.22
C LEU A 108 6.13 -4.96 13.73
N ASP A 109 5.04 -5.54 14.24
CA ASP A 109 5.05 -6.93 14.70
C ASP A 109 5.31 -7.89 13.52
N ALA A 110 4.70 -7.63 12.37
CA ALA A 110 4.92 -8.44 11.18
C ALA A 110 6.36 -8.31 10.67
N ALA A 111 6.92 -7.11 10.71
CA ALA A 111 8.31 -6.88 10.30
C ALA A 111 9.28 -7.64 11.20
N ALA A 112 9.05 -7.60 12.52
CA ALA A 112 9.87 -8.34 13.47
C ALA A 112 9.77 -9.84 13.26
N ALA A 113 8.56 -10.34 12.99
CA ALA A 113 8.35 -11.75 12.72
C ALA A 113 9.07 -12.20 11.45
N LYS A 114 9.00 -11.39 10.41
CA LYS A 114 9.68 -11.71 9.15
C LYS A 114 11.20 -11.72 9.31
N GLU A 115 11.72 -10.76 10.06
CA GLU A 115 13.15 -10.69 10.34
C GLU A 115 13.66 -11.96 11.01
N LYS A 116 12.88 -12.54 11.93
CA LYS A 116 13.23 -13.79 12.59
C LYS A 116 13.30 -14.96 11.62
N THR A 117 12.49 -14.95 10.57
CA THR A 117 12.51 -16.03 9.57
C THR A 117 13.76 -15.99 8.70
N LEU A 118 14.45 -14.84 8.65
CA LEU A 118 15.65 -14.65 7.84
C LEU A 118 16.93 -15.04 8.58
N GLY A 119 16.83 -15.04 9.88
CA GLY A 119 17.97 -15.25 10.74
C GLY A 119 18.31 -16.65 11.02
#